data_37e7155018de5c5bf59cfc0a676c043a
#
_entry.id   37e7155018de5c5bf59cfc0a676c043a
#
_cell.length_a   1.000
_cell.length_b   1.000
_cell.length_c   1.000
_cell.angle_alpha   90.00
_cell.angle_beta   90.00
_cell.angle_gamma   90.00
#
_symmetry.space_group_name_H-M   'P 1'
#
loop_
_entity.id
_entity.type
_entity.pdbx_description
1 polymer ?
#
loop_
_entity_poly.entity_id
_entity_poly.type
_entity_poly.pdbx_seq_one_letter_code
_entity_poly.pdbx_strand_id
1 'polypeptide(L)'
;MFNAEWLEMLRRAAIVLICACPSAAVISVSLAYIKSIGAAAKLGIFVKGEDCIESMAMAETMVFDKTGTITEGRYVITYVFPVNMTERELLTTAASAEVFSRHPIAYALREAVGIRSAKDMKVTQVEEIPGRGVSAIVGDELVYVGNTALLEEHGISCELPSRSGAAIHVAVDGKYCGHILVADRIRSGAFDALESLRVQGIKKMVLLTGDVLSVARPLASKLNFDMLRAELKPEDKLSALAYLMSNKGSKSSVAFVGDGYNDRALMERVDVGIAMGALGSEAAFMSADVLVMDRDIRKLPKAIGISKLAS
;
A
#
# COMPACT_ATOMS: atom_id res chain seq x y z
N MET A 1 56.82 -53.84 -3.94
CA MET A 1 55.39 -54.23 -3.96
C MET A 1 54.50 -53.37 -3.06
N PHE A 2 54.96 -53.01 -1.86
CA PHE A 2 54.13 -52.24 -0.92
C PHE A 2 53.64 -50.86 -1.38
N ASN A 3 54.37 -50.18 -2.28
CA ASN A 3 54.01 -48.82 -2.75
C ASN A 3 52.80 -48.77 -3.70
N ALA A 4 52.54 -49.80 -4.49
CA ALA A 4 51.44 -49.79 -5.47
C ALA A 4 50.07 -50.05 -4.85
N GLU A 5 49.99 -50.95 -3.87
CA GLU A 5 48.74 -51.20 -3.15
C GLU A 5 48.35 -50.02 -2.26
N TRP A 6 49.30 -49.36 -1.63
CA TRP A 6 49.05 -48.17 -0.82
C TRP A 6 48.53 -47.02 -1.66
N LEU A 7 49.09 -46.81 -2.83
CA LEU A 7 48.64 -45.74 -3.74
C LEU A 7 47.20 -45.99 -4.23
N GLU A 8 46.86 -47.25 -4.52
CA GLU A 8 45.52 -47.64 -4.94
C GLU A 8 44.50 -47.47 -3.79
N MET A 9 44.88 -47.80 -2.54
CA MET A 9 44.03 -47.57 -1.36
C MET A 9 43.80 -46.10 -1.11
N LEU A 10 44.81 -45.24 -1.28
CA LEU A 10 44.73 -43.81 -1.14
C LEU A 10 43.83 -43.21 -2.25
N ARG A 11 43.95 -43.69 -3.48
CA ARG A 11 43.07 -43.32 -4.58
C ARG A 11 41.61 -43.65 -4.30
N ARG A 12 41.32 -44.87 -3.81
CA ARG A 12 39.96 -45.31 -3.46
C ARG A 12 39.41 -44.47 -2.32
N ALA A 13 40.20 -44.21 -1.29
CA ALA A 13 39.81 -43.34 -0.18
C ALA A 13 39.48 -41.91 -0.64
N ALA A 14 40.29 -41.32 -1.53
CA ALA A 14 40.04 -40.03 -2.14
C ALA A 14 38.74 -39.98 -2.96
N ILE A 15 38.47 -41.01 -3.76
CA ILE A 15 37.25 -41.15 -4.55
C ILE A 15 36.03 -41.20 -3.60
N VAL A 16 36.08 -42.00 -2.51
CA VAL A 16 35.00 -42.10 -1.51
C VAL A 16 34.77 -40.77 -0.84
N LEU A 17 35.82 -40.02 -0.45
CA LEU A 17 35.71 -38.68 0.14
C LEU A 17 35.07 -37.67 -0.82
N ILE A 18 35.46 -37.69 -2.11
CA ILE A 18 34.86 -36.84 -3.13
C ILE A 18 33.39 -37.16 -3.36
N CYS A 19 33.05 -38.47 -3.45
CA CYS A 19 31.68 -38.93 -3.65
C CYS A 19 30.78 -38.68 -2.42
N ALA A 20 31.36 -38.71 -1.21
CA ALA A 20 30.65 -38.48 0.03
C ALA A 20 30.49 -36.98 0.34
N CYS A 21 31.19 -36.10 -0.41
CA CYS A 21 31.08 -34.65 -0.22
C CYS A 21 29.73 -34.14 -0.76
N PRO A 22 28.89 -33.45 0.07
CA PRO A 22 27.60 -32.91 -0.36
C PRO A 22 27.72 -31.62 -1.18
N SER A 23 28.94 -31.30 -1.69
CA SER A 23 29.22 -30.05 -2.42
C SER A 23 28.27 -29.79 -3.59
N ALA A 24 27.88 -30.83 -4.33
CA ALA A 24 26.92 -30.70 -5.43
C ALA A 24 25.53 -30.22 -4.96
N ALA A 25 25.07 -30.73 -3.82
CA ALA A 25 23.80 -30.32 -3.23
C ALA A 25 23.85 -28.85 -2.74
N VAL A 26 24.91 -28.49 -2.03
CA VAL A 26 25.10 -27.11 -1.52
C VAL A 26 25.19 -26.11 -2.67
N ILE A 27 25.98 -26.41 -3.71
CA ILE A 27 26.12 -25.53 -4.89
C ILE A 27 24.80 -25.41 -5.65
N SER A 28 24.03 -26.49 -5.79
CA SER A 28 22.75 -26.47 -6.52
C SER A 28 21.70 -25.59 -5.86
N VAL A 29 21.62 -25.59 -4.52
CA VAL A 29 20.71 -24.74 -3.76
C VAL A 29 21.07 -23.27 -3.92
N SER A 30 22.34 -22.92 -3.68
CA SER A 30 22.80 -21.52 -3.86
C SER A 30 22.59 -21.03 -5.29
N LEU A 31 22.80 -21.88 -6.29
CA LEU A 31 22.57 -21.52 -7.70
C LEU A 31 21.08 -21.31 -8.02
N ALA A 32 20.16 -22.05 -7.38
CA ALA A 32 18.73 -21.82 -7.51
C ALA A 32 18.33 -20.46 -6.97
N TYR A 33 18.81 -20.06 -5.78
CA TYR A 33 18.56 -18.71 -5.23
C TYR A 33 19.13 -17.60 -6.11
N ILE A 34 20.36 -17.71 -6.59
CA ILE A 34 20.97 -16.72 -7.49
C ILE A 34 20.14 -16.56 -8.78
N LYS A 35 19.68 -17.65 -9.38
CA LYS A 35 18.80 -17.61 -10.55
C LYS A 35 17.47 -16.94 -10.26
N SER A 36 16.89 -17.19 -9.09
CA SER A 36 15.61 -16.61 -8.66
C SER A 36 15.74 -15.11 -8.39
N ILE A 37 16.80 -14.67 -7.72
CA ILE A 37 17.12 -13.25 -7.55
C ILE A 37 17.30 -12.57 -8.92
N GLY A 38 18.05 -13.21 -9.83
CA GLY A 38 18.23 -12.70 -11.20
C GLY A 38 16.94 -12.64 -12.02
N ALA A 39 16.03 -13.60 -11.83
CA ALA A 39 14.71 -13.60 -12.48
C ALA A 39 13.81 -12.49 -11.92
N ALA A 40 13.82 -12.29 -10.60
CA ALA A 40 13.09 -11.21 -9.94
C ALA A 40 13.61 -9.83 -10.41
N ALA A 41 14.93 -9.66 -10.49
CA ALA A 41 15.55 -8.42 -10.92
C ALA A 41 15.15 -8.01 -12.36
N LYS A 42 15.00 -8.96 -13.28
CA LYS A 42 14.49 -8.71 -14.64
C LYS A 42 13.06 -8.17 -14.67
N LEU A 43 12.28 -8.45 -13.64
CA LEU A 43 10.93 -7.92 -13.45
C LEU A 43 10.89 -6.59 -12.69
N GLY A 44 12.07 -6.04 -12.33
CA GLY A 44 12.17 -4.85 -11.49
C GLY A 44 11.79 -5.12 -10.02
N ILE A 45 12.08 -6.34 -9.54
CA ILE A 45 11.95 -6.74 -8.15
C ILE A 45 13.35 -7.01 -7.62
N PHE A 46 13.80 -6.22 -6.67
CA PHE A 46 15.08 -6.40 -6.01
C PHE A 46 14.90 -7.17 -4.70
N VAL A 47 15.66 -8.24 -4.51
CA VAL A 47 15.63 -9.08 -3.31
C VAL A 47 17.00 -9.02 -2.66
N LYS A 48 17.06 -8.69 -1.36
CA LYS A 48 18.31 -8.44 -0.64
C LYS A 48 19.14 -9.71 -0.36
N GLY A 49 18.51 -10.88 -0.33
CA GLY A 49 19.25 -12.10 -0.02
C GLY A 49 18.42 -13.37 -0.20
N GLU A 50 19.08 -14.52 -0.03
CA GLU A 50 18.46 -15.83 -0.12
C GLU A 50 17.43 -16.08 0.99
N ASP A 51 17.69 -15.60 2.21
CA ASP A 51 16.75 -15.70 3.33
C ASP A 51 15.40 -15.04 3.02
N CYS A 52 15.43 -13.94 2.24
CA CYS A 52 14.21 -13.25 1.80
C CYS A 52 13.43 -14.09 0.78
N ILE A 53 14.11 -14.83 -0.10
CA ILE A 53 13.50 -15.77 -1.04
C ILE A 53 12.80 -16.90 -0.27
N GLU A 54 13.48 -17.48 0.72
CA GLU A 54 12.93 -18.55 1.54
C GLU A 54 11.71 -18.07 2.35
N SER A 55 11.83 -16.92 2.99
CA SER A 55 10.73 -16.31 3.74
C SER A 55 9.51 -16.00 2.85
N MET A 56 9.73 -15.50 1.62
CA MET A 56 8.65 -15.30 0.65
C MET A 56 8.02 -16.63 0.21
N ALA A 57 8.80 -17.69 0.01
CA ALA A 57 8.29 -18.98 -0.40
C ALA A 57 7.40 -19.61 0.68
N MET A 58 7.76 -19.41 1.95
CA MET A 58 7.01 -19.89 3.12
C MET A 58 5.87 -18.97 3.56
N ALA A 59 5.63 -17.84 2.85
CA ALA A 59 4.58 -16.92 3.23
C ALA A 59 3.18 -17.53 3.10
N GLU A 60 2.47 -17.58 4.20
CA GLU A 60 1.07 -17.98 4.27
C GLU A 60 0.14 -16.82 4.66
N THR A 61 0.68 -15.80 5.30
CA THR A 61 -0.03 -14.59 5.68
C THR A 61 0.62 -13.39 5.02
N MET A 62 -0.18 -12.58 4.33
CA MET A 62 0.26 -11.29 3.80
C MET A 62 -0.52 -10.16 4.43
N VAL A 63 0.20 -9.19 4.97
CA VAL A 63 -0.33 -8.00 5.61
C VAL A 63 -0.07 -6.81 4.70
N PHE A 64 -1.10 -6.05 4.41
CA PHE A 64 -1.01 -4.90 3.50
C PHE A 64 -1.33 -3.61 4.24
N ASP A 65 -0.51 -2.59 4.04
CA ASP A 65 -0.98 -1.24 4.26
C ASP A 65 -1.96 -0.84 3.14
N LYS A 66 -2.87 0.08 3.44
CA LYS A 66 -3.85 0.54 2.45
C LYS A 66 -3.26 1.57 1.51
N THR A 67 -2.84 2.69 2.10
CA THR A 67 -2.53 3.93 1.36
C THR A 67 -1.17 3.85 0.67
N GLY A 68 -1.15 4.11 -0.65
CA GLY A 68 0.09 4.00 -1.42
C GLY A 68 0.50 2.55 -1.78
N THR A 69 -0.13 1.53 -1.18
CA THR A 69 0.12 0.11 -1.42
C THR A 69 -1.01 -0.53 -2.22
N ILE A 70 -2.16 -0.80 -1.62
CA ILE A 70 -3.37 -1.29 -2.30
C ILE A 70 -4.01 -0.17 -3.13
N THR A 71 -3.90 1.06 -2.66
CA THR A 71 -4.39 2.26 -3.34
C THR A 71 -3.23 3.07 -3.93
N GLU A 72 -3.56 4.01 -4.80
CA GLU A 72 -2.56 4.86 -5.47
C GLU A 72 -2.09 6.04 -4.60
N GLY A 73 -2.74 6.29 -3.45
CA GLY A 73 -2.56 7.52 -2.67
C GLY A 73 -3.12 8.76 -3.39
N ARG A 74 -4.02 8.54 -4.34
CA ARG A 74 -4.71 9.58 -5.11
C ARG A 74 -6.21 9.45 -4.89
N TYR A 75 -6.82 10.53 -4.45
CA TYR A 75 -8.27 10.58 -4.29
C TYR A 75 -8.96 10.75 -5.64
N VAL A 76 -10.12 10.12 -5.76
CA VAL A 76 -11.06 10.29 -6.86
C VAL A 76 -12.44 10.59 -6.30
N ILE A 77 -13.21 11.41 -6.99
CA ILE A 77 -14.59 11.68 -6.65
C ILE A 77 -15.42 10.46 -7.01
N THR A 78 -16.18 9.97 -6.04
CA THR A 78 -17.03 8.80 -6.21
C THR A 78 -18.50 9.16 -6.38
N TYR A 79 -18.97 10.17 -5.63
CA TYR A 79 -20.33 10.68 -5.68
C TYR A 79 -20.36 12.16 -5.34
N VAL A 80 -21.34 12.86 -5.91
CA VAL A 80 -21.63 14.29 -5.66
C VAL A 80 -23.10 14.40 -5.24
N PHE A 81 -23.35 15.01 -4.11
CA PHE A 81 -24.70 15.20 -3.56
C PHE A 81 -24.96 16.69 -3.37
N PRO A 82 -25.45 17.39 -4.42
CA PRO A 82 -25.73 18.80 -4.33
C PRO A 82 -27.06 19.09 -3.63
N VAL A 83 -27.13 20.21 -2.92
CA VAL A 83 -28.33 20.76 -2.32
C VAL A 83 -28.54 22.17 -2.89
N ASN A 84 -29.68 22.39 -3.57
CA ASN A 84 -30.06 23.65 -4.21
C ASN A 84 -29.08 24.20 -5.27
N MET A 85 -28.25 23.36 -5.84
CA MET A 85 -27.36 23.68 -6.98
C MET A 85 -27.10 22.44 -7.80
N THR A 86 -26.42 22.56 -8.93
CA THR A 86 -26.03 21.43 -9.79
C THR A 86 -24.75 20.76 -9.25
N GLU A 87 -24.53 19.49 -9.63
CA GLU A 87 -23.27 18.77 -9.31
C GLU A 87 -22.03 19.55 -9.80
N ARG A 88 -22.12 20.14 -10.99
CA ARG A 88 -21.03 20.89 -11.59
C ARG A 88 -20.74 22.18 -10.82
N GLU A 89 -21.74 22.88 -10.36
CA GLU A 89 -21.60 24.07 -9.52
C GLU A 89 -20.94 23.72 -8.20
N LEU A 90 -21.43 22.66 -7.49
CA LEU A 90 -20.86 22.20 -6.24
C LEU A 90 -19.38 21.84 -6.39
N LEU A 91 -19.03 21.07 -7.43
CA LEU A 91 -17.65 20.70 -7.72
C LEU A 91 -16.78 21.91 -8.04
N THR A 92 -17.29 22.86 -8.82
CA THR A 92 -16.55 24.07 -9.21
C THR A 92 -16.30 24.96 -8.00
N THR A 93 -17.30 25.16 -7.14
CA THR A 93 -17.19 25.94 -5.90
C THR A 93 -16.15 25.31 -4.97
N ALA A 94 -16.24 23.99 -4.72
CA ALA A 94 -15.28 23.26 -3.89
C ALA A 94 -13.84 23.35 -4.45
N ALA A 95 -13.67 23.12 -5.74
CA ALA A 95 -12.38 23.15 -6.40
C ALA A 95 -11.76 24.56 -6.42
N SER A 96 -12.61 25.60 -6.50
CA SER A 96 -12.18 26.99 -6.44
C SER A 96 -11.63 27.37 -5.06
N ALA A 97 -12.36 27.02 -4.00
CA ALA A 97 -11.93 27.27 -2.62
C ALA A 97 -10.59 26.56 -2.31
N GLU A 98 -10.42 25.34 -2.84
CA GLU A 98 -9.23 24.50 -2.66
C GLU A 98 -8.10 24.77 -3.68
N VAL A 99 -8.18 25.87 -4.44
CA VAL A 99 -7.26 26.11 -5.56
C VAL A 99 -5.79 26.28 -5.14
N PHE A 100 -5.53 26.77 -3.96
CA PHE A 100 -4.19 26.95 -3.39
C PHE A 100 -3.76 25.80 -2.48
N SER A 101 -4.67 24.92 -2.07
CA SER A 101 -4.37 23.81 -1.20
C SER A 101 -3.51 22.75 -1.93
N ARG A 102 -2.54 22.20 -1.18
CA ARG A 102 -1.69 21.08 -1.63
C ARG A 102 -2.22 19.71 -1.18
N HIS A 103 -3.39 19.70 -0.56
CA HIS A 103 -3.98 18.46 -0.09
C HIS A 103 -4.35 17.55 -1.29
N PRO A 104 -4.15 16.21 -1.20
CA PRO A 104 -4.49 15.29 -2.29
C PRO A 104 -5.95 15.35 -2.75
N ILE A 105 -6.87 15.67 -1.84
CA ILE A 105 -8.30 15.89 -2.14
C ILE A 105 -8.49 17.14 -3.04
N ALA A 106 -7.76 18.20 -2.77
CA ALA A 106 -7.82 19.41 -3.59
C ALA A 106 -7.40 19.14 -5.05
N TYR A 107 -6.41 18.27 -5.25
CA TYR A 107 -6.04 17.82 -6.61
C TYR A 107 -7.18 17.08 -7.29
N ALA A 108 -7.86 16.17 -6.58
CA ALA A 108 -9.00 15.44 -7.13
C ALA A 108 -10.16 16.36 -7.54
N LEU A 109 -10.47 17.36 -6.71
CA LEU A 109 -11.51 18.35 -7.00
C LEU A 109 -11.17 19.18 -8.25
N ARG A 110 -9.95 19.69 -8.32
CA ARG A 110 -9.48 20.48 -9.48
C ARG A 110 -9.44 19.68 -10.77
N GLU A 111 -8.99 18.42 -10.70
CA GLU A 111 -8.95 17.51 -11.85
C GLU A 111 -10.35 17.24 -12.40
N ALA A 112 -11.33 17.03 -11.51
CA ALA A 112 -12.72 16.75 -11.89
C ALA A 112 -13.40 17.88 -12.69
N VAL A 113 -13.04 19.14 -12.40
CA VAL A 113 -13.62 20.30 -13.11
C VAL A 113 -12.69 20.89 -14.18
N GLY A 114 -11.49 20.31 -14.34
CA GLY A 114 -10.51 20.77 -15.33
C GLY A 114 -9.81 22.08 -14.99
N ILE A 115 -9.80 22.49 -13.71
CA ILE A 115 -9.08 23.68 -13.26
C ILE A 115 -7.58 23.38 -13.22
N ARG A 116 -6.81 24.06 -14.07
CA ARG A 116 -5.35 23.87 -14.17
C ARG A 116 -4.53 24.97 -13.49
N SER A 117 -5.13 26.12 -13.22
CA SER A 117 -4.44 27.28 -12.66
C SER A 117 -5.34 28.11 -11.75
N ALA A 118 -4.79 28.56 -10.63
CA ALA A 118 -5.43 29.53 -9.73
C ALA A 118 -5.69 30.90 -10.37
N LYS A 119 -4.99 31.24 -11.47
CA LYS A 119 -5.13 32.50 -12.17
C LYS A 119 -6.49 32.69 -12.85
N ASP A 120 -7.19 31.59 -13.11
CA ASP A 120 -8.48 31.58 -13.79
C ASP A 120 -9.65 31.82 -12.83
N MET A 121 -9.38 31.92 -11.52
CA MET A 121 -10.36 32.03 -10.46
C MET A 121 -10.17 33.30 -9.64
N LYS A 122 -11.29 34.00 -9.39
CA LYS A 122 -11.31 35.13 -8.44
C LYS A 122 -11.44 34.57 -7.02
N VAL A 123 -10.33 34.11 -6.44
CA VAL A 123 -10.28 33.58 -5.08
C VAL A 123 -9.37 34.43 -4.22
N THR A 124 -9.88 34.85 -3.08
CA THR A 124 -9.17 35.68 -2.11
C THR A 124 -9.40 35.13 -0.69
N GLN A 125 -8.63 35.60 0.27
CA GLN A 125 -8.76 35.33 1.69
C GLN A 125 -8.85 33.82 1.97
N VAL A 126 -7.96 33.03 1.37
CA VAL A 126 -7.90 31.58 1.59
C VAL A 126 -7.22 31.29 2.92
N GLU A 127 -7.91 30.55 3.78
CA GLU A 127 -7.41 30.08 5.07
C GLU A 127 -7.54 28.56 5.14
N GLU A 128 -6.40 27.88 5.28
CA GLU A 128 -6.39 26.43 5.56
C GLU A 128 -6.54 26.21 7.07
N ILE A 129 -7.57 25.45 7.46
CA ILE A 129 -7.86 25.10 8.85
C ILE A 129 -7.36 23.66 9.08
N PRO A 130 -6.24 23.48 9.81
CA PRO A 130 -5.61 22.17 9.96
C PRO A 130 -6.55 21.09 10.47
N GLY A 131 -6.62 19.96 9.73
CA GLY A 131 -7.46 18.81 10.05
C GLY A 131 -8.97 19.04 9.85
N ARG A 132 -9.42 20.17 9.31
CA ARG A 132 -10.84 20.50 9.10
C ARG A 132 -11.19 20.83 7.67
N GLY A 133 -10.40 21.63 6.98
CA GLY A 133 -10.67 22.04 5.60
C GLY A 133 -10.15 23.44 5.27
N VAL A 134 -10.86 24.12 4.39
CA VAL A 134 -10.50 25.46 3.86
C VAL A 134 -11.69 26.39 3.96
N SER A 135 -11.43 27.66 4.28
CA SER A 135 -12.34 28.77 4.04
C SER A 135 -11.73 29.69 2.98
N ALA A 136 -12.55 30.23 2.07
CA ALA A 136 -12.10 31.11 1.01
C ALA A 136 -13.22 32.03 0.54
N ILE A 137 -12.87 33.22 0.02
CA ILE A 137 -13.81 34.03 -0.74
C ILE A 137 -13.66 33.71 -2.22
N VAL A 138 -14.71 33.15 -2.81
CA VAL A 138 -14.79 32.79 -4.23
C VAL A 138 -15.74 33.81 -4.93
N GLY A 139 -15.18 34.69 -5.75
CA GLY A 139 -15.91 35.87 -6.23
C GLY A 139 -16.22 36.80 -5.08
N ASP A 140 -17.48 36.88 -4.69
CA ASP A 140 -17.95 37.71 -3.55
C ASP A 140 -18.59 36.86 -2.43
N GLU A 141 -18.55 35.52 -2.56
CA GLU A 141 -19.18 34.57 -1.65
C GLU A 141 -18.17 33.89 -0.71
N LEU A 142 -18.53 33.76 0.57
CA LEU A 142 -17.71 33.05 1.55
C LEU A 142 -18.00 31.54 1.48
N VAL A 143 -16.99 30.76 1.14
CA VAL A 143 -17.08 29.32 0.89
C VAL A 143 -16.30 28.55 1.96
N TYR A 144 -16.94 27.56 2.56
CA TYR A 144 -16.33 26.58 3.45
C TYR A 144 -16.31 25.21 2.76
N VAL A 145 -15.14 24.57 2.73
CA VAL A 145 -14.95 23.22 2.16
C VAL A 145 -14.18 22.38 3.17
N GLY A 146 -14.80 21.33 3.69
CA GLY A 146 -14.12 20.50 4.70
C GLY A 146 -14.98 19.39 5.30
N ASN A 147 -14.57 18.94 6.48
CA ASN A 147 -15.31 17.93 7.22
C ASN A 147 -16.50 18.53 8.01
N THR A 148 -17.30 17.65 8.61
CA THR A 148 -18.47 18.03 9.44
C THR A 148 -18.10 19.04 10.53
N ALA A 149 -16.95 18.83 11.20
CA ALA A 149 -16.53 19.69 12.30
C ALA A 149 -16.26 21.15 11.87
N LEU A 150 -15.79 21.38 10.64
CA LEU A 150 -15.62 22.73 10.10
C LEU A 150 -16.97 23.46 9.99
N LEU A 151 -17.97 22.78 9.45
CA LEU A 151 -19.28 23.41 9.22
C LEU A 151 -20.02 23.64 10.55
N GLU A 152 -19.96 22.69 11.47
CA GLU A 152 -20.55 22.79 12.81
C GLU A 152 -19.98 23.96 13.61
N GLU A 153 -18.67 24.23 13.53
CA GLU A 153 -18.03 25.36 14.19
C GLU A 153 -18.60 26.71 13.71
N HIS A 154 -19.07 26.77 12.47
CA HIS A 154 -19.70 27.93 11.88
C HIS A 154 -21.24 27.91 11.96
N GLY A 155 -21.80 26.95 12.75
CA GLY A 155 -23.25 26.85 12.96
C GLY A 155 -24.03 26.32 11.76
N ILE A 156 -23.35 25.66 10.80
CA ILE A 156 -23.96 25.14 9.59
C ILE A 156 -24.25 23.67 9.79
N SER A 157 -25.52 23.29 9.78
CA SER A 157 -25.94 21.88 9.84
C SER A 157 -25.70 21.19 8.50
N CYS A 158 -25.04 20.03 8.52
CA CYS A 158 -24.79 19.24 7.34
C CYS A 158 -25.52 17.90 7.36
N GLU A 159 -25.87 17.41 6.19
CA GLU A 159 -26.45 16.09 6.03
C GLU A 159 -25.37 15.01 6.17
N LEU A 160 -25.69 13.96 6.93
CA LEU A 160 -24.80 12.81 7.02
C LEU A 160 -24.79 12.05 5.68
N PRO A 161 -23.61 11.64 5.19
CA PRO A 161 -23.52 10.90 3.96
C PRO A 161 -24.30 9.58 4.03
N SER A 162 -25.18 9.35 3.06
CA SER A 162 -25.93 8.09 2.94
C SER A 162 -25.08 6.92 2.41
N ARG A 163 -23.86 7.19 1.94
CA ARG A 163 -22.92 6.21 1.39
C ARG A 163 -21.59 6.29 2.10
N SER A 164 -20.88 5.16 2.14
CA SER A 164 -19.53 5.07 2.70
C SER A 164 -18.51 5.83 1.83
N GLY A 165 -17.64 6.59 2.47
CA GLY A 165 -16.59 7.38 1.85
C GLY A 165 -16.13 8.52 2.74
N ALA A 166 -15.04 9.15 2.42
CA ALA A 166 -14.66 10.42 3.06
C ALA A 166 -15.52 11.54 2.44
N ALA A 167 -16.32 12.18 3.28
CA ALA A 167 -17.20 13.27 2.84
C ALA A 167 -16.49 14.62 2.97
N ILE A 168 -16.61 15.42 1.93
CA ILE A 168 -16.21 16.82 1.89
C ILE A 168 -17.50 17.62 1.77
N HIS A 169 -17.83 18.35 2.83
CA HIS A 169 -18.99 19.21 2.88
C HIS A 169 -18.66 20.59 2.33
N VAL A 170 -19.63 21.19 1.65
CA VAL A 170 -19.50 22.52 1.03
C VAL A 170 -20.63 23.41 1.54
N ALA A 171 -20.29 24.61 1.95
CA ALA A 171 -21.24 25.63 2.32
C ALA A 171 -20.85 26.98 1.71
N VAL A 172 -21.83 27.78 1.31
CA VAL A 172 -21.68 29.10 0.71
C VAL A 172 -22.54 30.08 1.51
N ASP A 173 -21.95 31.20 1.94
CA ASP A 173 -22.62 32.26 2.74
C ASP A 173 -23.45 31.69 3.91
N GLY A 174 -22.86 30.72 4.63
CA GLY A 174 -23.48 30.08 5.78
C GLY A 174 -24.61 29.07 5.47
N LYS A 175 -24.83 28.76 4.19
CA LYS A 175 -25.83 27.79 3.75
C LYS A 175 -25.17 26.51 3.27
N TYR A 176 -25.66 25.37 3.73
CA TYR A 176 -25.18 24.06 3.27
C TYR A 176 -25.57 23.84 1.80
N CYS A 177 -24.58 23.50 0.98
CA CYS A 177 -24.74 23.31 -0.47
C CYS A 177 -24.59 21.86 -0.92
N GLY A 178 -24.20 20.97 -0.03
CA GLY A 178 -24.07 19.56 -0.33
C GLY A 178 -22.74 18.95 0.10
N HIS A 179 -22.49 17.71 -0.30
CA HIS A 179 -21.24 17.03 -0.03
C HIS A 179 -20.72 16.23 -1.22
N ILE A 180 -19.44 16.04 -1.25
CA ILE A 180 -18.71 15.30 -2.27
C ILE A 180 -18.04 14.12 -1.57
N LEU A 181 -18.30 12.89 -2.02
CA LEU A 181 -17.62 11.71 -1.53
C LEU A 181 -16.36 11.45 -2.34
N VAL A 182 -15.25 11.27 -1.65
CA VAL A 182 -13.98 10.90 -2.24
C VAL A 182 -13.50 9.57 -1.67
N ALA A 183 -12.81 8.81 -2.49
CA ALA A 183 -12.14 7.59 -2.09
C ALA A 183 -10.73 7.56 -2.69
N ASP A 184 -9.82 6.91 -1.98
CA ASP A 184 -8.49 6.64 -2.52
C ASP A 184 -8.61 5.58 -3.63
N ARG A 185 -8.02 5.85 -4.79
CA ARG A 185 -8.13 5.02 -5.98
C ARG A 185 -7.44 3.68 -5.77
N ILE A 186 -8.20 2.59 -5.91
CA ILE A 186 -7.64 1.23 -5.90
C ILE A 186 -6.71 1.06 -7.11
N ARG A 187 -5.54 0.48 -6.89
CA ARG A 187 -4.59 0.20 -7.98
C ARG A 187 -5.19 -0.72 -9.02
N SER A 188 -4.90 -0.41 -10.28
CA SER A 188 -5.22 -1.31 -11.38
C SER A 188 -4.58 -2.68 -11.16
N GLY A 189 -5.36 -3.75 -11.33
CA GLY A 189 -4.92 -5.13 -11.15
C GLY A 189 -4.78 -5.58 -9.67
N ALA A 190 -5.21 -4.78 -8.67
CA ALA A 190 -5.14 -5.18 -7.27
C ALA A 190 -5.97 -6.44 -6.99
N PHE A 191 -7.17 -6.53 -7.52
CA PHE A 191 -8.03 -7.71 -7.38
C PHE A 191 -7.33 -8.97 -7.94
N ASP A 192 -6.88 -8.91 -9.20
CA ASP A 192 -6.23 -10.04 -9.87
C ASP A 192 -4.93 -10.46 -9.17
N ALA A 193 -4.18 -9.49 -8.64
CA ALA A 193 -2.96 -9.76 -7.89
C ALA A 193 -3.25 -10.50 -6.57
N LEU A 194 -4.26 -10.07 -5.82
CA LEU A 194 -4.65 -10.72 -4.57
C LEU A 194 -5.19 -12.14 -4.82
N GLU A 195 -6.04 -12.33 -5.83
CA GLU A 195 -6.51 -13.65 -6.22
C GLU A 195 -5.35 -14.57 -6.65
N SER A 196 -4.39 -14.05 -7.42
CA SER A 196 -3.20 -14.81 -7.81
C SER A 196 -2.35 -15.22 -6.61
N LEU A 197 -2.23 -14.38 -5.59
CA LEU A 197 -1.55 -14.70 -4.33
C LEU A 197 -2.27 -15.84 -3.59
N ARG A 198 -3.62 -15.86 -3.57
CA ARG A 198 -4.39 -16.98 -2.99
C ARG A 198 -4.12 -18.30 -3.71
N VAL A 199 -4.14 -18.28 -5.05
CA VAL A 199 -3.82 -19.45 -5.87
C VAL A 199 -2.41 -19.98 -5.54
N GLN A 200 -1.48 -19.09 -5.23
CA GLN A 200 -0.12 -19.44 -4.84
C GLN A 200 0.01 -19.88 -3.37
N GLY A 201 -1.07 -19.97 -2.61
CA GLY A 201 -1.09 -20.52 -1.26
C GLY A 201 -0.97 -19.51 -0.13
N ILE A 202 -1.19 -18.23 -0.40
CA ILE A 202 -1.42 -17.25 0.67
C ILE A 202 -2.80 -17.54 1.28
N LYS A 203 -2.81 -17.99 2.53
CA LYS A 203 -4.02 -18.42 3.23
C LYS A 203 -4.77 -17.26 3.90
N LYS A 204 -4.05 -16.21 4.28
CA LYS A 204 -4.60 -15.10 5.04
C LYS A 204 -4.09 -13.77 4.51
N MET A 205 -5.01 -12.91 4.10
CA MET A 205 -4.73 -11.53 3.69
C MET A 205 -5.33 -10.56 4.70
N VAL A 206 -4.50 -9.68 5.23
CA VAL A 206 -4.85 -8.73 6.27
C VAL A 206 -4.65 -7.32 5.76
N LEU A 207 -5.65 -6.46 5.92
CA LEU A 207 -5.54 -5.03 5.62
C LEU A 207 -5.41 -4.23 6.91
N LEU A 208 -4.33 -3.46 7.04
CA LEU A 208 -4.12 -2.50 8.12
C LEU A 208 -4.27 -1.08 7.59
N THR A 209 -5.03 -0.24 8.29
CA THR A 209 -5.22 1.16 7.89
C THR A 209 -5.54 2.07 9.07
N GLY A 210 -5.13 3.33 8.98
CA GLY A 210 -5.57 4.38 9.90
C GLY A 210 -6.94 4.98 9.56
N ASP A 211 -7.52 4.63 8.41
CA ASP A 211 -8.84 5.14 8.02
C ASP A 211 -9.94 4.63 8.94
N VAL A 212 -11.03 5.39 9.00
CA VAL A 212 -12.24 4.98 9.71
C VAL A 212 -12.85 3.73 9.08
N LEU A 213 -13.44 2.89 9.92
CA LEU A 213 -13.98 1.59 9.52
C LEU A 213 -15.00 1.68 8.37
N SER A 214 -15.83 2.73 8.35
CA SER A 214 -16.83 2.95 7.29
C SER A 214 -16.22 3.15 5.90
N VAL A 215 -15.01 3.70 5.83
CA VAL A 215 -14.25 3.91 4.58
C VAL A 215 -13.48 2.66 4.18
N ALA A 216 -12.85 1.98 5.16
CA ALA A 216 -12.00 0.83 4.88
C ALA A 216 -12.76 -0.46 4.55
N ARG A 217 -13.93 -0.69 5.19
CA ARG A 217 -14.73 -1.91 5.05
C ARG A 217 -15.18 -2.21 3.61
N PRO A 218 -15.72 -1.26 2.83
CA PRO A 218 -16.13 -1.53 1.44
C PRO A 218 -14.96 -1.97 0.56
N LEU A 219 -13.79 -1.37 0.75
CA LEU A 219 -12.57 -1.74 0.03
C LEU A 219 -12.11 -3.14 0.41
N ALA A 220 -12.04 -3.45 1.71
CA ALA A 220 -11.64 -4.77 2.20
C ALA A 220 -12.57 -5.88 1.69
N SER A 221 -13.90 -5.64 1.70
CA SER A 221 -14.89 -6.58 1.17
C SER A 221 -14.75 -6.75 -0.35
N LYS A 222 -14.57 -5.66 -1.11
CA LYS A 222 -14.41 -5.69 -2.57
C LYS A 222 -13.17 -6.49 -3.00
N LEU A 223 -12.12 -6.45 -2.21
CA LEU A 223 -10.84 -7.13 -2.47
C LEU A 223 -10.69 -8.46 -1.71
N ASN A 224 -11.76 -8.94 -1.08
CA ASN A 224 -11.79 -10.21 -0.35
C ASN A 224 -10.70 -10.37 0.71
N PHE A 225 -10.40 -9.31 1.49
CA PHE A 225 -9.50 -9.45 2.64
C PHE A 225 -10.13 -10.31 3.74
N ASP A 226 -9.34 -11.22 4.32
CA ASP A 226 -9.80 -12.11 5.39
C ASP A 226 -9.91 -11.39 6.74
N MET A 227 -9.11 -10.34 6.93
CA MET A 227 -9.12 -9.52 8.14
C MET A 227 -8.89 -8.05 7.78
N LEU A 228 -9.67 -7.19 8.43
CA LEU A 228 -9.51 -5.73 8.40
C LEU A 228 -9.25 -5.22 9.82
N ARG A 229 -8.23 -4.39 9.96
CA ARG A 229 -7.97 -3.56 11.14
C ARG A 229 -7.94 -2.12 10.68
N ALA A 230 -8.94 -1.34 11.10
CA ALA A 230 -9.11 0.07 10.77
C ALA A 230 -8.87 0.96 12.01
N GLU A 231 -8.78 2.27 11.79
CA GLU A 231 -8.60 3.28 12.84
C GLU A 231 -7.31 3.10 13.65
N LEU A 232 -6.28 2.52 13.03
CA LEU A 232 -5.03 2.18 13.69
C LEU A 232 -4.08 3.39 13.69
N LYS A 233 -3.55 3.70 14.87
CA LYS A 233 -2.34 4.52 15.01
C LYS A 233 -1.10 3.69 14.64
N PRO A 234 0.06 4.30 14.42
CA PRO A 234 1.29 3.56 14.10
C PRO A 234 1.64 2.46 15.12
N GLU A 235 1.43 2.72 16.42
CA GLU A 235 1.68 1.77 17.50
C GLU A 235 0.68 0.59 17.47
N ASP A 236 -0.57 0.85 17.10
CA ASP A 236 -1.60 -0.18 16.98
C ASP A 236 -1.32 -1.11 15.79
N LYS A 237 -0.79 -0.57 14.68
CA LYS A 237 -0.32 -1.38 13.54
C LYS A 237 0.79 -2.34 13.96
N LEU A 238 1.76 -1.88 14.76
CA LEU A 238 2.84 -2.73 15.29
C LEU A 238 2.30 -3.84 16.19
N SER A 239 1.35 -3.51 17.06
CA SER A 239 0.70 -4.48 17.94
C SER A 239 -0.09 -5.52 17.16
N ALA A 240 -0.82 -5.11 16.11
CA ALA A 240 -1.54 -6.00 15.22
C ALA A 240 -0.60 -6.95 14.46
N LEU A 241 0.54 -6.44 13.98
CA LEU A 241 1.56 -7.25 13.33
C LEU A 241 2.18 -8.26 14.30
N ALA A 242 2.55 -7.84 15.51
CA ALA A 242 3.11 -8.71 16.54
C ALA A 242 2.15 -9.86 16.89
N TYR A 243 0.85 -9.59 16.97
CA TYR A 243 -0.17 -10.62 17.16
C TYR A 243 -0.20 -11.63 16.00
N LEU A 244 -0.08 -11.19 14.75
CA LEU A 244 -0.04 -12.09 13.59
C LEU A 244 1.25 -12.93 13.58
N MET A 245 2.38 -12.33 13.94
CA MET A 245 3.67 -13.01 14.05
C MET A 245 3.67 -14.10 15.13
N SER A 246 3.06 -13.84 16.28
CA SER A 246 2.98 -14.83 17.39
C SER A 246 2.01 -15.99 17.11
N ASN A 247 1.05 -15.77 16.20
CA ASN A 247 0.02 -16.78 15.85
C ASN A 247 0.26 -17.48 14.50
N LYS A 248 1.44 -17.32 13.90
CA LYS A 248 1.80 -18.02 12.66
C LYS A 248 2.18 -19.48 12.93
N GLY A 249 2.03 -20.32 11.94
CA GLY A 249 2.52 -21.70 12.00
C GLY A 249 4.05 -21.78 12.10
N SER A 250 4.58 -22.84 12.70
CA SER A 250 6.03 -23.01 12.93
C SER A 250 6.88 -23.02 11.65
N LYS A 251 6.28 -23.36 10.52
CA LYS A 251 6.92 -23.41 9.20
C LYS A 251 6.35 -22.38 8.22
N SER A 252 5.62 -21.38 8.72
CA SER A 252 5.04 -20.34 7.88
C SER A 252 5.68 -18.97 8.19
N SER A 253 5.73 -18.12 7.20
CA SER A 253 6.16 -16.75 7.34
C SER A 253 5.02 -15.76 7.12
N VAL A 254 5.19 -14.57 7.66
CA VAL A 254 4.33 -13.41 7.47
C VAL A 254 5.07 -12.42 6.59
N ALA A 255 4.44 -11.98 5.51
CA ALA A 255 4.94 -10.90 4.66
C ALA A 255 4.17 -9.61 4.96
N PHE A 256 4.85 -8.48 5.01
CA PHE A 256 4.23 -7.16 5.08
C PHE A 256 4.51 -6.39 3.79
N VAL A 257 3.48 -5.77 3.23
CA VAL A 257 3.56 -4.95 2.00
C VAL A 257 3.14 -3.53 2.31
N GLY A 258 4.03 -2.58 2.06
CA GLY A 258 3.82 -1.16 2.34
C GLY A 258 4.56 -0.23 1.37
N ASP A 259 4.55 1.07 1.63
CA ASP A 259 5.24 2.09 0.81
C ASP A 259 6.72 2.29 1.20
N GLY A 260 7.16 1.71 2.30
CA GLY A 260 8.54 1.77 2.79
C GLY A 260 8.91 3.04 3.57
N TYR A 261 8.10 4.07 3.53
CA TYR A 261 8.38 5.33 4.24
C TYR A 261 7.69 5.35 5.63
N ASN A 262 6.37 5.22 5.63
CA ASN A 262 5.60 5.26 6.88
C ASN A 262 5.62 3.93 7.64
N ASP A 263 5.90 2.83 6.94
CA ASP A 263 5.77 1.46 7.44
C ASP A 263 7.12 0.80 7.80
N ARG A 264 8.20 1.61 7.91
CA ARG A 264 9.55 1.11 8.20
C ARG A 264 9.59 0.18 9.41
N ALA A 265 9.01 0.61 10.53
CA ALA A 265 9.01 -0.16 11.77
C ALA A 265 8.24 -1.50 11.67
N LEU A 266 7.26 -1.60 10.75
CA LEU A 266 6.55 -2.83 10.45
C LEU A 266 7.41 -3.77 9.60
N MET A 267 8.09 -3.22 8.57
CA MET A 267 8.97 -3.98 7.68
C MET A 267 10.16 -4.61 8.41
N GLU A 268 10.72 -3.90 9.40
CA GLU A 268 11.86 -4.40 10.20
C GLU A 268 11.46 -5.50 11.21
N ARG A 269 10.16 -5.73 11.46
CA ARG A 269 9.67 -6.69 12.47
C ARG A 269 8.96 -7.90 11.89
N VAL A 270 8.75 -7.95 10.61
CA VAL A 270 8.10 -9.05 9.91
C VAL A 270 9.15 -10.04 9.37
N ASP A 271 8.75 -11.24 8.98
CA ASP A 271 9.68 -12.22 8.39
C ASP A 271 10.19 -11.77 7.01
N VAL A 272 9.37 -11.06 6.24
CA VAL A 272 9.77 -10.42 4.99
C VAL A 272 8.98 -9.13 4.73
N GLY A 273 9.69 -8.01 4.70
CA GLY A 273 9.14 -6.70 4.36
C GLY A 273 9.26 -6.40 2.87
N ILE A 274 8.16 -6.04 2.22
CA ILE A 274 8.08 -5.74 0.78
C ILE A 274 7.69 -4.28 0.58
N ALA A 275 8.56 -3.47 0.00
CA ALA A 275 8.26 -2.08 -0.31
C ALA A 275 7.82 -1.91 -1.76
N MET A 276 6.71 -1.19 -1.97
CA MET A 276 6.16 -0.84 -3.27
C MET A 276 6.60 0.56 -3.71
N GLY A 277 7.05 0.70 -4.98
CA GLY A 277 7.48 2.00 -5.51
C GLY A 277 8.79 2.50 -4.93
N ALA A 278 9.73 1.58 -4.67
CA ALA A 278 11.01 1.87 -4.04
C ALA A 278 11.96 2.72 -4.89
N LEU A 279 11.65 2.96 -6.17
CA LEU A 279 12.49 3.74 -7.06
C LEU A 279 12.66 5.18 -6.52
N GLY A 280 13.90 5.53 -6.16
CA GLY A 280 14.24 6.85 -5.61
C GLY A 280 13.95 7.02 -4.11
N SER A 281 13.54 5.97 -3.39
CA SER A 281 13.30 6.00 -1.95
C SER A 281 14.40 5.30 -1.17
N GLU A 282 15.33 6.06 -0.61
CA GLU A 282 16.39 5.53 0.26
C GLU A 282 15.81 4.86 1.52
N ALA A 283 14.76 5.45 2.10
CA ALA A 283 14.10 4.90 3.27
C ALA A 283 13.51 3.51 3.02
N ALA A 284 12.83 3.32 1.88
CA ALA A 284 12.30 2.01 1.46
C ALA A 284 13.45 1.01 1.25
N PHE A 285 14.54 1.46 0.61
CA PHE A 285 15.71 0.61 0.37
C PHE A 285 16.37 0.13 1.67
N MET A 286 16.41 0.96 2.70
CA MET A 286 17.02 0.59 3.98
C MET A 286 16.16 -0.38 4.79
N SER A 287 14.83 -0.26 4.74
CA SER A 287 13.91 -0.97 5.65
C SER A 287 13.31 -2.26 5.10
N ALA A 288 13.14 -2.38 3.77
CA ALA A 288 12.50 -3.55 3.17
C ALA A 288 13.53 -4.60 2.74
N ASP A 289 13.13 -5.87 2.78
CA ASP A 289 13.90 -7.02 2.29
C ASP A 289 13.74 -7.21 0.78
N VAL A 290 12.55 -6.87 0.30
CA VAL A 290 12.17 -6.96 -1.11
C VAL A 290 11.64 -5.61 -1.58
N LEU A 291 12.13 -5.16 -2.72
CA LEU A 291 11.79 -3.87 -3.29
C LEU A 291 11.15 -4.05 -4.67
N VAL A 292 9.91 -3.69 -4.79
CA VAL A 292 9.25 -3.55 -6.10
C VAL A 292 9.52 -2.14 -6.59
N MET A 293 10.35 -1.99 -7.62
CA MET A 293 10.90 -0.69 -8.04
C MET A 293 9.83 0.27 -8.54
N ASP A 294 8.80 -0.22 -9.17
CA ASP A 294 7.60 0.54 -9.51
C ASP A 294 6.46 0.27 -8.52
N ARG A 295 5.27 0.75 -8.86
CA ARG A 295 4.09 0.56 -8.02
C ARG A 295 3.11 -0.46 -8.60
N ASP A 296 3.58 -1.40 -9.44
CA ASP A 296 2.73 -2.43 -10.03
C ASP A 296 2.51 -3.60 -9.06
N ILE A 297 1.34 -3.64 -8.44
CA ILE A 297 0.96 -4.66 -7.47
C ILE A 297 0.94 -6.09 -8.07
N ARG A 298 0.80 -6.24 -9.40
CA ARG A 298 0.84 -7.52 -10.11
C ARG A 298 2.21 -8.20 -10.06
N LYS A 299 3.23 -7.49 -9.59
CA LYS A 299 4.57 -8.05 -9.35
C LYS A 299 4.67 -8.87 -8.07
N LEU A 300 3.78 -8.64 -7.08
CA LEU A 300 3.77 -9.40 -5.83
C LEU A 300 3.57 -10.92 -6.08
N PRO A 301 2.53 -11.37 -6.79
CA PRO A 301 2.40 -12.80 -7.09
C PRO A 301 3.57 -13.34 -7.91
N LYS A 302 4.20 -12.54 -8.78
CA LYS A 302 5.40 -12.96 -9.51
C LYS A 302 6.59 -13.19 -8.57
N ALA A 303 6.78 -12.30 -7.57
CA ALA A 303 7.82 -12.46 -6.56
C ALA A 303 7.63 -13.76 -5.75
N ILE A 304 6.42 -14.00 -5.25
CA ILE A 304 6.07 -15.22 -4.51
C ILE A 304 6.27 -16.46 -5.40
N GLY A 305 5.81 -16.44 -6.65
CA GLY A 305 5.96 -17.55 -7.59
C GLY A 305 7.43 -17.90 -7.87
N ILE A 306 8.28 -16.89 -8.09
CA ILE A 306 9.73 -17.09 -8.29
C ILE A 306 10.36 -17.69 -7.03
N SER A 307 9.99 -17.22 -5.84
CA SER A 307 10.54 -17.71 -4.58
C SER A 307 10.18 -19.18 -4.34
N LYS A 308 8.94 -19.58 -4.64
CA LYS A 308 8.49 -20.98 -4.53
C LYS A 308 9.14 -21.94 -5.51
N LEU A 309 9.67 -21.44 -6.61
CA LEU A 309 10.43 -22.27 -7.57
C LEU A 309 11.88 -22.50 -7.12
N ALA A 310 12.39 -21.73 -6.15
CA ALA A 310 13.75 -21.81 -5.66
C ALA A 310 13.88 -22.63 -4.37
N SER A 311 12.81 -22.73 -3.58
CA SER A 311 12.72 -23.49 -2.33
C SER A 311 12.12 -24.87 -2.59
#